data_cbfb72586bd2c4bc8b81c360ad8e191b
#
_entry.id   cbfb72586bd2c4bc8b81c360ad8e191b
#
_cell.length_a   1.000
_cell.length_b   1.000
_cell.length_c   1.000
_cell.angle_alpha   90.00
_cell.angle_beta   90.00
_cell.angle_gamma   90.00
#
_symmetry.space_group_name_H-M   'P 1'
#
loop_
_entity.id
_entity.type
_entity.pdbx_description
1 polymer ?
#
loop_
_entity_poly.entity_id
_entity_poly.type
_entity_poly.pdbx_seq_one_letter_code
_entity_poly.pdbx_strand_id
1 'polypeptide(L)'
;MNWICKQKRWISIGCFLITCVFVVFGYQSGIFTDTQKMQAFLERAGVLAPLVSMAIQAVQVVIPILPGAIGCVFGVVFFGAVKGFFYNYIGICIGSVAAFLLARACGQDLVQQMTGAKFYQKYSKYLLQEKQFERIFALLIFLPVAPDDFLCYLAGISKMTVRKFAIIILLGKPLAILLYSMGVYQLLQRAWALLGS
;
A
#
# COMPACT_ATOMS: atom_id res chain seq x y z
N MET A 1 29.69 8.04 -14.70
CA MET A 1 28.36 8.34 -14.12
C MET A 1 27.23 7.42 -14.60
N ASN A 2 27.42 6.71 -15.73
CA ASN A 2 26.35 5.84 -16.32
C ASN A 2 26.26 4.42 -15.73
N TRP A 3 27.27 3.89 -15.10
CA TRP A 3 27.30 2.51 -14.61
C TRP A 3 26.43 2.32 -13.35
N ILE A 4 26.51 3.27 -12.40
CA ILE A 4 25.72 3.25 -11.14
C ILE A 4 24.21 3.42 -11.41
N CYS A 5 23.83 4.26 -12.37
CA CYS A 5 22.43 4.39 -12.80
C CYS A 5 21.90 3.12 -13.47
N LYS A 6 22.73 2.45 -14.27
CA LYS A 6 22.37 1.21 -14.96
C LYS A 6 22.15 0.07 -13.94
N GLN A 7 23.02 -0.02 -12.93
CA GLN A 7 22.92 -1.04 -11.88
C GLN A 7 21.69 -0.81 -10.97
N LYS A 8 21.40 0.44 -10.58
CA LYS A 8 20.17 0.77 -9.84
C LYS A 8 18.91 0.43 -10.63
N ARG A 9 18.89 0.66 -11.93
CA ARG A 9 17.77 0.30 -12.81
C ARG A 9 17.55 -1.21 -12.86
N TRP A 10 18.60 -2.02 -12.97
CA TRP A 10 18.49 -3.48 -12.98
C TRP A 10 18.01 -4.04 -11.64
N ILE A 11 18.47 -3.48 -10.52
CA ILE A 11 18.00 -3.84 -9.18
C ILE A 11 16.50 -3.51 -9.03
N SER A 12 16.07 -2.31 -9.47
CA SER A 12 14.65 -1.92 -9.44
C SER A 12 13.79 -2.81 -10.33
N ILE A 13 14.27 -3.14 -11.54
CA ILE A 13 13.57 -4.06 -12.44
C ILE A 13 13.53 -5.48 -11.83
N GLY A 14 14.59 -5.94 -11.21
CA GLY A 14 14.63 -7.24 -10.52
C GLY A 14 13.63 -7.30 -9.36
N CYS A 15 13.61 -6.29 -8.50
CA CYS A 15 12.62 -6.18 -7.44
C CYS A 15 11.19 -6.12 -7.99
N PHE A 16 10.97 -5.37 -9.06
CA PHE A 16 9.66 -5.27 -9.71
C PHE A 16 9.23 -6.62 -10.29
N LEU A 17 10.12 -7.34 -10.99
CA LEU A 17 9.83 -8.66 -11.54
C LEU A 17 9.54 -9.68 -10.43
N ILE A 18 10.31 -9.70 -9.35
CA ILE A 18 10.06 -10.59 -8.20
C ILE A 18 8.69 -10.27 -7.59
N THR A 19 8.35 -8.99 -7.44
CA THR A 19 7.04 -8.56 -6.93
C THR A 19 5.92 -8.95 -7.88
N CYS A 20 6.10 -8.79 -9.20
CA CYS A 20 5.13 -9.23 -10.21
C CYS A 20 4.91 -10.75 -10.18
N VAL A 21 5.99 -11.54 -10.09
CA VAL A 21 5.90 -13.01 -9.97
C VAL A 21 5.13 -13.40 -8.72
N PHE A 22 5.42 -12.75 -7.59
CA PHE A 22 4.71 -13.01 -6.33
C PHE A 22 3.23 -12.67 -6.42
N VAL A 23 2.88 -11.56 -7.06
CA VAL A 23 1.47 -11.15 -7.26
C VAL A 23 0.75 -12.10 -8.22
N VAL A 24 1.38 -12.46 -9.35
CA VAL A 24 0.79 -13.42 -10.32
C VAL A 24 0.58 -14.77 -9.65
N PHE A 25 1.55 -15.25 -8.87
CA PHE A 25 1.42 -16.48 -8.11
C PHE A 25 0.31 -16.41 -7.07
N GLY A 26 0.23 -15.30 -6.30
CA GLY A 26 -0.82 -15.07 -5.30
C GLY A 26 -2.22 -14.95 -5.93
N TYR A 27 -2.31 -14.35 -7.12
CA TYR A 27 -3.56 -14.26 -7.87
C TYR A 27 -3.99 -15.61 -8.44
N GLN A 28 -3.06 -16.35 -9.08
CA GLN A 28 -3.35 -17.69 -9.62
C GLN A 28 -3.69 -18.72 -8.53
N SER A 29 -3.06 -18.62 -7.36
CA SER A 29 -3.39 -19.46 -6.21
C SER A 29 -4.71 -19.07 -5.52
N GLY A 30 -5.31 -17.95 -5.91
CA GLY A 30 -6.55 -17.42 -5.34
C GLY A 30 -6.38 -16.85 -3.92
N ILE A 31 -5.16 -16.71 -3.43
CA ILE A 31 -4.89 -16.19 -2.07
C ILE A 31 -5.43 -14.76 -1.91
N PHE A 32 -5.39 -13.94 -2.96
CA PHE A 32 -5.88 -12.56 -2.91
C PHE A 32 -7.38 -12.41 -3.18
N THR A 33 -8.02 -13.44 -3.76
CA THR A 33 -9.42 -13.39 -4.19
C THR A 33 -10.36 -14.21 -3.31
N ASP A 34 -9.82 -15.16 -2.55
CA ASP A 34 -10.58 -16.09 -1.73
C ASP A 34 -10.14 -15.99 -0.26
N THR A 35 -11.07 -15.54 0.60
CA THR A 35 -10.85 -15.38 2.04
C THR A 35 -10.44 -16.68 2.71
N GLN A 36 -11.04 -17.82 2.32
CA GLN A 36 -10.74 -19.11 2.93
C GLN A 36 -9.34 -19.59 2.56
N LYS A 37 -8.91 -19.37 1.32
CA LYS A 37 -7.54 -19.71 0.88
C LYS A 37 -6.49 -18.84 1.55
N MET A 38 -6.77 -17.56 1.71
CA MET A 38 -5.91 -16.65 2.49
C MET A 38 -5.79 -17.12 3.94
N GLN A 39 -6.90 -17.53 4.54
CA GLN A 39 -6.95 -18.06 5.89
C GLN A 39 -6.08 -19.30 6.04
N ALA A 40 -6.33 -20.30 5.22
CA ALA A 40 -5.56 -21.54 5.22
C ALA A 40 -4.05 -21.30 4.97
N PHE A 41 -3.71 -20.31 4.16
CA PHE A 41 -2.32 -19.93 3.92
C PHE A 41 -1.68 -19.29 5.15
N LEU A 42 -2.36 -18.39 5.85
CA LEU A 42 -1.88 -17.77 7.08
C LEU A 42 -1.80 -18.80 8.24
N GLU A 43 -2.76 -19.69 8.36
CA GLU A 43 -2.71 -20.79 9.33
C GLU A 43 -1.50 -21.72 9.11
N ARG A 44 -1.17 -22.04 7.88
CA ARG A 44 0.05 -22.80 7.52
C ARG A 44 1.33 -22.03 7.85
N ALA A 45 1.32 -20.70 7.76
CA ALA A 45 2.46 -19.88 8.11
C ALA A 45 2.74 -19.85 9.62
N GLY A 46 1.79 -20.22 10.48
CA GLY A 46 1.94 -20.35 11.92
C GLY A 46 2.56 -19.10 12.54
N VAL A 47 3.71 -19.23 13.20
CA VAL A 47 4.42 -18.13 13.87
C VAL A 47 4.86 -17.02 12.87
N LEU A 48 5.04 -17.35 11.60
CA LEU A 48 5.42 -16.39 10.55
C LEU A 48 4.22 -15.64 9.95
N ALA A 49 2.99 -16.00 10.30
CA ALA A 49 1.78 -15.39 9.77
C ALA A 49 1.77 -13.84 9.86
N PRO A 50 2.22 -13.19 10.94
CA PRO A 50 2.31 -11.73 10.99
C PRO A 50 3.26 -11.14 9.95
N LEU A 51 4.43 -11.75 9.73
CA LEU A 51 5.40 -11.29 8.74
C LEU A 51 4.87 -11.44 7.32
N VAL A 52 4.21 -12.56 7.04
CA VAL A 52 3.55 -12.83 5.77
C VAL A 52 2.44 -11.82 5.51
N SER A 53 1.61 -11.52 6.52
CA SER A 53 0.55 -10.51 6.42
C SER A 53 1.12 -9.12 6.12
N MET A 54 2.18 -8.70 6.82
CA MET A 54 2.87 -7.43 6.56
C MET A 54 3.46 -7.38 5.14
N ALA A 55 4.05 -8.48 4.66
CA ALA A 55 4.59 -8.57 3.31
C ALA A 55 3.48 -8.46 2.25
N ILE A 56 2.36 -9.14 2.44
CA ILE A 56 1.18 -9.05 1.55
C ILE A 56 0.68 -7.60 1.48
N GLN A 57 0.55 -6.93 2.63
CA GLN A 57 0.15 -5.52 2.68
C GLN A 57 1.14 -4.61 1.96
N ALA A 58 2.44 -4.80 2.16
CA ALA A 58 3.46 -4.02 1.48
C ALA A 58 3.40 -4.20 -0.04
N VAL A 59 3.24 -5.45 -0.51
CA VAL A 59 3.08 -5.76 -1.94
C VAL A 59 1.83 -5.12 -2.52
N GLN A 60 0.71 -5.17 -1.80
CA GLN A 60 -0.56 -4.60 -2.22
C GLN A 60 -0.49 -3.08 -2.42
N VAL A 61 0.25 -2.36 -1.58
CA VAL A 61 0.50 -0.92 -1.74
C VAL A 61 1.40 -0.63 -2.94
N VAL A 62 2.42 -1.46 -3.18
CA VAL A 62 3.30 -1.32 -4.35
C VAL A 62 2.58 -1.64 -5.65
N ILE A 63 1.68 -2.62 -5.64
CA ILE A 63 0.87 -2.98 -6.81
C ILE A 63 -0.60 -2.82 -6.42
N PRO A 64 -1.19 -1.63 -6.60
CA PRO A 64 -2.55 -1.32 -6.15
C PRO A 64 -3.60 -2.00 -7.04
N ILE A 65 -3.69 -3.33 -6.97
CA ILE A 65 -4.68 -4.14 -7.70
C ILE A 65 -6.00 -4.18 -6.92
N LEU A 66 -5.91 -4.25 -5.58
CA LEU A 66 -7.07 -4.31 -4.70
C LEU A 66 -7.18 -3.01 -3.89
N PRO A 67 -8.39 -2.57 -3.56
CA PRO A 67 -8.56 -1.46 -2.62
C PRO A 67 -7.90 -1.81 -1.28
N GLY A 68 -7.00 -0.95 -0.78
CA GLY A 68 -6.23 -1.18 0.47
C GLY A 68 -7.11 -1.47 1.70
N ALA A 69 -8.36 -1.01 1.69
CA ALA A 69 -9.36 -1.33 2.71
C ALA A 69 -9.59 -2.84 2.88
N ILE A 70 -9.59 -3.63 1.79
CA ILE A 70 -9.82 -5.08 1.83
C ILE A 70 -8.70 -5.77 2.61
N GLY A 71 -7.44 -5.40 2.36
CA GLY A 71 -6.30 -5.97 3.07
C GLY A 71 -6.30 -5.64 4.57
N CYS A 72 -6.74 -4.41 4.94
CA CYS A 72 -6.89 -4.02 6.34
C CYS A 72 -7.90 -4.90 7.09
N VAL A 73 -9.00 -5.28 6.41
CA VAL A 73 -10.02 -6.18 6.95
C VAL A 73 -9.43 -7.54 7.32
N PHE A 74 -8.69 -8.14 6.38
CA PHE A 74 -8.07 -9.44 6.62
C PHE A 74 -7.17 -9.43 7.85
N GLY A 75 -6.30 -8.44 7.99
CA GLY A 75 -5.43 -8.32 9.16
C GLY A 75 -6.22 -8.28 10.48
N VAL A 76 -7.34 -7.54 10.51
CA VAL A 76 -8.18 -7.43 11.71
C VAL A 76 -8.96 -8.72 11.99
N VAL A 77 -9.50 -9.37 10.98
CA VAL A 77 -10.24 -10.64 11.12
C VAL A 77 -9.34 -11.75 11.66
N PHE A 78 -8.09 -11.83 11.18
CA PHE A 78 -7.17 -12.92 11.56
C PHE A 78 -6.46 -12.69 12.88
N PHE A 79 -5.97 -11.48 13.12
CA PHE A 79 -5.12 -11.19 14.25
C PHE A 79 -5.83 -10.41 15.37
N GLY A 80 -7.12 -10.10 15.16
CA GLY A 80 -7.89 -9.21 16.03
C GLY A 80 -7.59 -7.74 15.78
N ALA A 81 -8.43 -6.85 16.33
CA ALA A 81 -8.41 -5.42 16.02
C ALA A 81 -7.04 -4.76 16.29
N VAL A 82 -6.44 -5.04 17.45
CA VAL A 82 -5.18 -4.39 17.87
C VAL A 82 -3.98 -4.91 17.10
N LYS A 83 -3.75 -6.22 17.10
CA LYS A 83 -2.60 -6.81 16.40
C LYS A 83 -2.73 -6.62 14.88
N GLY A 84 -3.92 -6.82 14.32
CA GLY A 84 -4.20 -6.60 12.91
C GLY A 84 -3.94 -5.17 12.48
N PHE A 85 -4.33 -4.17 13.30
CA PHE A 85 -4.00 -2.77 13.06
C PHE A 85 -2.48 -2.55 12.94
N PHE A 86 -1.70 -3.04 13.91
CA PHE A 86 -0.24 -2.84 13.88
C PHE A 86 0.42 -3.54 12.68
N TYR A 87 0.02 -4.76 12.35
CA TYR A 87 0.57 -5.49 11.21
C TYR A 87 0.23 -4.80 9.88
N ASN A 88 -1.02 -4.37 9.72
CA ASN A 88 -1.45 -3.59 8.56
C ASN A 88 -0.67 -2.28 8.47
N TYR A 89 -0.57 -1.54 9.56
CA TYR A 89 0.13 -0.26 9.59
C TYR A 89 1.61 -0.40 9.20
N ILE A 90 2.33 -1.36 9.77
CA ILE A 90 3.74 -1.60 9.45
C ILE A 90 3.88 -2.01 7.97
N GLY A 91 3.06 -2.95 7.50
CA GLY A 91 3.09 -3.42 6.11
C GLY A 91 2.80 -2.29 5.12
N ILE A 92 1.77 -1.47 5.38
CA ILE A 92 1.40 -0.32 4.55
C ILE A 92 2.51 0.74 4.54
N CYS A 93 3.13 1.05 5.69
CA CYS A 93 4.23 2.00 5.75
C CYS A 93 5.44 1.53 4.93
N ILE A 94 5.82 0.25 5.06
CA ILE A 94 6.89 -0.34 4.26
C ILE A 94 6.56 -0.28 2.77
N GLY A 95 5.36 -0.68 2.38
CA GLY A 95 4.89 -0.63 1.00
C GLY A 95 4.88 0.78 0.43
N SER A 96 4.43 1.78 1.21
CA SER A 96 4.42 3.18 0.80
C SER A 96 5.82 3.73 0.53
N VAL A 97 6.79 3.41 1.40
CA VAL A 97 8.20 3.78 1.20
C VAL A 97 8.77 3.07 -0.03
N ALA A 98 8.45 1.80 -0.23
CA ALA A 98 8.87 1.04 -1.40
C ALA A 98 8.30 1.64 -2.70
N ALA A 99 7.01 1.97 -2.75
CA ALA A 99 6.35 2.62 -3.88
C ALA A 99 6.98 3.98 -4.20
N PHE A 100 7.25 4.80 -3.18
CA PHE A 100 7.94 6.07 -3.31
C PHE A 100 9.35 5.92 -3.90
N LEU A 101 10.15 4.98 -3.38
CA LEU A 101 11.51 4.73 -3.88
C LEU A 101 11.51 4.16 -5.29
N LEU A 102 10.57 3.28 -5.61
CA LEU A 102 10.38 2.73 -6.93
C LEU A 102 10.05 3.84 -7.96
N ALA A 103 9.10 4.71 -7.63
CA ALA A 103 8.76 5.85 -8.47
C ALA A 103 9.97 6.79 -8.66
N ARG A 104 10.75 7.02 -7.61
CA ARG A 104 11.96 7.84 -7.69
C ARG A 104 13.04 7.23 -8.58
N ALA A 105 13.16 5.91 -8.59
CA ALA A 105 14.14 5.19 -9.40
C ALA A 105 13.73 5.07 -10.88
N CYS A 106 12.44 4.82 -11.13
CA CYS A 106 11.91 4.53 -12.47
C CYS A 106 11.34 5.76 -13.21
N GLY A 107 11.04 6.84 -12.48
CA GLY A 107 10.62 8.11 -13.06
C GLY A 107 9.15 8.18 -13.47
N GLN A 108 8.83 9.21 -14.28
CA GLN A 108 7.46 9.59 -14.62
C GLN A 108 6.71 8.54 -15.43
N ASP A 109 7.39 7.85 -16.33
CA ASP A 109 6.76 6.86 -17.23
C ASP A 109 6.13 5.71 -16.43
N LEU A 110 6.85 5.18 -15.42
CA LEU A 110 6.30 4.16 -14.53
C LEU A 110 5.10 4.69 -13.76
N VAL A 111 5.23 5.89 -13.19
CA VAL A 111 4.15 6.49 -12.37
C VAL A 111 2.90 6.68 -13.21
N GLN A 112 3.01 7.16 -14.45
CA GLN A 112 1.88 7.34 -15.34
C GLN A 112 1.19 6.01 -15.67
N GLN A 113 1.96 4.94 -15.88
CA GLN A 113 1.41 3.60 -16.11
C GLN A 113 0.68 3.05 -14.87
N MET A 114 1.26 3.22 -13.69
CA MET A 114 0.70 2.70 -12.44
C MET A 114 -0.52 3.48 -11.95
N THR A 115 -0.51 4.80 -12.10
CA THR A 115 -1.60 5.66 -11.61
C THR A 115 -2.71 5.88 -12.63
N GLY A 116 -2.43 5.63 -13.90
CA GLY A 116 -3.29 5.97 -15.03
C GLY A 116 -3.19 7.44 -15.44
N ALA A 117 -3.35 7.69 -16.76
CA ALA A 117 -3.12 9.01 -17.35
C ALA A 117 -4.01 10.12 -16.75
N LYS A 118 -5.29 9.83 -16.50
CA LYS A 118 -6.23 10.81 -15.93
C LYS A 118 -5.85 11.26 -14.53
N PHE A 119 -5.47 10.32 -13.66
CA PHE A 119 -5.03 10.62 -12.30
C PHE A 119 -3.70 11.39 -12.32
N TYR A 120 -2.75 10.92 -13.10
CA TYR A 120 -1.47 11.60 -13.27
C TYR A 120 -1.65 13.06 -13.71
N GLN A 121 -2.44 13.33 -14.75
CA GLN A 121 -2.71 14.70 -15.24
C GLN A 121 -3.38 15.58 -14.19
N LYS A 122 -4.31 15.02 -13.38
CA LYS A 122 -5.00 15.77 -12.32
C LYS A 122 -4.05 16.28 -11.24
N TYR A 123 -3.09 15.46 -10.84
CA TYR A 123 -2.22 15.77 -9.69
C TYR A 123 -0.82 16.24 -10.08
N SER A 124 -0.31 15.93 -11.28
CA SER A 124 1.03 16.34 -11.74
C SER A 124 1.23 17.85 -11.78
N LYS A 125 0.18 18.61 -12.03
CA LYS A 125 0.24 20.09 -12.00
C LYS A 125 0.72 20.64 -10.65
N TYR A 126 0.48 19.94 -9.56
CA TYR A 126 0.92 20.34 -8.22
C TYR A 126 2.39 19.99 -7.95
N LEU A 127 2.99 19.08 -8.72
CA LEU A 127 4.41 18.70 -8.57
C LEU A 127 5.37 19.87 -8.81
N LEU A 128 4.95 20.85 -9.60
CA LEU A 128 5.75 22.05 -9.91
C LEU A 128 5.86 23.02 -8.71
N GLN A 129 4.93 22.93 -7.75
CA GLN A 129 4.88 23.80 -6.58
C GLN A 129 5.20 22.98 -5.32
N GLU A 130 6.48 22.83 -4.99
CA GLU A 130 6.98 21.92 -3.93
C GLU A 130 6.24 22.06 -2.60
N LYS A 131 6.15 23.27 -2.04
CA LYS A 131 5.50 23.51 -0.73
C LYS A 131 4.00 23.22 -0.76
N GLN A 132 3.33 23.54 -1.87
CA GLN A 132 1.92 23.26 -2.05
C GLN A 132 1.66 21.78 -2.19
N PHE A 133 2.51 21.09 -2.96
CA PHE A 133 2.43 19.63 -3.11
C PHE A 133 2.59 18.90 -1.77
N GLU A 134 3.60 19.28 -0.97
CA GLU A 134 3.83 18.68 0.36
C GLU A 134 2.61 18.83 1.28
N ARG A 135 1.97 20.01 1.31
CA ARG A 135 0.77 20.27 2.11
C ARG A 135 -0.44 19.48 1.63
N ILE A 136 -0.69 19.49 0.32
CA ILE A 136 -1.80 18.74 -0.30
C ILE A 136 -1.60 17.25 -0.08
N PHE A 137 -0.39 16.75 -0.27
CA PHE A 137 -0.04 15.36 -0.03
C PHE A 137 -0.31 14.95 1.42
N ALA A 138 0.16 15.74 2.40
CA ALA A 138 -0.07 15.47 3.81
C ALA A 138 -1.58 15.46 4.15
N LEU A 139 -2.35 16.41 3.61
CA LEU A 139 -3.79 16.48 3.81
C LEU A 139 -4.49 15.24 3.20
N LEU A 140 -4.12 14.86 1.98
CA LEU A 140 -4.74 13.73 1.29
C LEU A 140 -4.40 12.38 1.94
N ILE A 141 -3.18 12.22 2.48
CA ILE A 141 -2.81 11.01 3.23
C ILE A 141 -3.58 10.92 4.55
N PHE A 142 -3.87 12.06 5.19
CA PHE A 142 -4.64 12.11 6.42
C PHE A 142 -6.13 11.79 6.18
N LEU A 143 -6.67 12.13 5.01
CA LEU A 143 -8.07 11.88 4.65
C LEU A 143 -8.24 10.46 4.11
N PRO A 144 -9.14 9.64 4.69
CA PRO A 144 -9.34 8.23 4.31
C PRO A 144 -10.07 8.05 2.95
N VAL A 145 -10.19 9.08 2.14
CA VAL A 145 -10.96 9.07 0.87
C VAL A 145 -10.06 9.09 -0.36
N ALA A 146 -8.80 9.49 -0.19
CA ALA A 146 -7.89 9.62 -1.31
C ALA A 146 -7.24 8.27 -1.68
N PRO A 147 -6.95 8.01 -2.97
CA PRO A 147 -6.18 6.85 -3.38
C PRO A 147 -4.70 7.07 -3.01
N ASP A 148 -4.42 6.90 -1.72
CA ASP A 148 -3.16 7.24 -1.07
C ASP A 148 -1.96 6.45 -1.60
N ASP A 149 -2.17 5.22 -2.06
CA ASP A 149 -1.11 4.40 -2.67
C ASP A 149 -0.60 5.04 -3.96
N PHE A 150 -1.49 5.57 -4.82
CA PHE A 150 -1.09 6.31 -6.02
C PHE A 150 -0.39 7.63 -5.68
N LEU A 151 -0.79 8.29 -4.60
CA LEU A 151 -0.13 9.52 -4.14
C LEU A 151 1.32 9.25 -3.70
N CYS A 152 1.63 8.08 -3.15
CA CYS A 152 3.00 7.68 -2.82
C CYS A 152 3.90 7.65 -4.07
N TYR A 153 3.39 7.17 -5.21
CA TYR A 153 4.11 7.21 -6.50
C TYR A 153 4.34 8.64 -6.96
N LEU A 154 3.34 9.52 -6.89
CA LEU A 154 3.51 10.93 -7.25
C LEU A 154 4.53 11.63 -6.36
N ALA A 155 4.51 11.36 -5.06
CA ALA A 155 5.50 11.89 -4.12
C ALA A 155 6.92 11.42 -4.49
N GLY A 156 7.07 10.19 -4.99
CA GLY A 156 8.36 9.64 -5.43
C GLY A 156 9.01 10.43 -6.57
N ILE A 157 8.25 10.91 -7.54
CA ILE A 157 8.76 11.74 -8.65
C ILE A 157 8.84 13.23 -8.31
N SER A 158 8.30 13.66 -7.17
CA SER A 158 8.42 15.03 -6.67
C SER A 158 9.82 15.30 -6.09
N LYS A 159 10.09 16.54 -5.73
CA LYS A 159 11.32 16.92 -5.01
C LYS A 159 11.25 16.64 -3.50
N MET A 160 10.17 16.02 -3.00
CA MET A 160 10.00 15.69 -1.60
C MET A 160 11.12 14.75 -1.12
N THR A 161 11.71 15.03 0.04
CA THR A 161 12.74 14.16 0.62
C THR A 161 12.12 12.90 1.22
N VAL A 162 12.87 11.78 1.23
CA VAL A 162 12.44 10.52 1.85
C VAL A 162 12.03 10.72 3.32
N ARG A 163 12.77 11.56 4.06
CA ARG A 163 12.48 11.83 5.47
C ARG A 163 11.11 12.51 5.65
N LYS A 164 10.82 13.56 4.88
CA LYS A 164 9.52 14.24 4.92
C LYS A 164 8.39 13.28 4.54
N PHE A 165 8.58 12.52 3.46
CA PHE A 165 7.62 11.53 3.03
C PHE A 165 7.33 10.51 4.14
N ALA A 166 8.37 9.92 4.75
CA ALA A 166 8.22 8.94 5.81
C ALA A 166 7.48 9.51 7.03
N ILE A 167 7.79 10.73 7.46
CA ILE A 167 7.11 11.40 8.58
C ILE A 167 5.61 11.58 8.26
N ILE A 168 5.27 12.05 7.04
CA ILE A 168 3.86 12.25 6.65
C ILE A 168 3.11 10.91 6.63
N ILE A 169 3.72 9.85 6.10
CA ILE A 169 3.12 8.51 6.09
C ILE A 169 2.92 7.97 7.52
N LEU A 170 3.96 8.05 8.36
CA LEU A 170 3.90 7.56 9.73
C LEU A 170 2.85 8.30 10.58
N LEU A 171 2.67 9.59 10.38
CA LEU A 171 1.70 10.38 11.16
C LEU A 171 0.30 10.40 10.53
N GLY A 172 0.21 10.34 9.21
CA GLY A 172 -1.07 10.47 8.50
C GLY A 172 -1.86 9.16 8.36
N LYS A 173 -1.19 8.05 8.08
CA LYS A 173 -1.86 6.77 7.84
C LYS A 173 -2.51 6.10 9.07
N PRO A 174 -2.05 6.25 10.32
CA PRO A 174 -2.68 5.57 11.45
C PRO A 174 -4.18 5.86 11.58
N LEU A 175 -4.57 7.12 11.40
CA LEU A 175 -5.98 7.51 11.52
C LEU A 175 -6.83 6.87 10.40
N ALA A 176 -6.37 6.91 9.16
CA ALA A 176 -7.07 6.30 8.04
C ALA A 176 -7.22 4.78 8.24
N ILE A 177 -6.14 4.09 8.63
CA ILE A 177 -6.15 2.65 8.89
C ILE A 177 -7.07 2.30 10.05
N LEU A 178 -7.07 3.09 11.12
CA LEU A 178 -7.99 2.92 12.25
C LEU A 178 -9.45 3.02 11.82
N LEU A 179 -9.79 4.06 11.06
CA LEU A 179 -11.15 4.27 10.58
C LEU A 179 -11.62 3.12 9.67
N TYR A 180 -10.77 2.65 8.74
CA TYR A 180 -11.06 1.48 7.92
C TYR A 180 -11.22 0.21 8.76
N SER A 181 -10.27 -0.05 9.66
CA SER A 181 -10.25 -1.27 10.48
C SER A 181 -11.45 -1.33 11.43
N MET A 182 -11.77 -0.23 12.11
CA MET A 182 -12.91 -0.17 13.04
C MET A 182 -14.25 -0.14 12.30
N GLY A 183 -14.35 0.63 11.21
CA GLY A 183 -15.60 0.72 10.42
C GLY A 183 -16.00 -0.63 9.86
N VAL A 184 -15.04 -1.35 9.28
CA VAL A 184 -15.32 -2.67 8.70
C VAL A 184 -15.57 -3.72 9.78
N TYR A 185 -14.83 -3.69 10.89
CA TYR A 185 -15.10 -4.59 12.02
C TYR A 185 -16.51 -4.44 12.56
N GLN A 186 -17.01 -3.21 12.72
CA GLN A 186 -18.37 -2.95 13.15
C GLN A 186 -19.41 -3.39 12.11
N LEU A 187 -19.15 -3.17 10.82
CA LEU A 187 -20.04 -3.64 9.75
C LEU A 187 -20.12 -5.17 9.72
N LEU A 188 -19.01 -5.86 9.87
CA LEU A 188 -18.99 -7.32 9.96
C LEU A 188 -19.75 -7.83 11.17
N GLN A 189 -19.54 -7.26 12.35
CA GLN A 189 -20.27 -7.65 13.56
C GLN A 189 -21.79 -7.48 13.41
N ARG A 190 -22.25 -6.37 12.82
CA ARG A 190 -23.66 -6.15 12.55
C ARG A 190 -24.21 -7.13 11.52
N ALA A 191 -23.46 -7.43 10.46
CA ALA A 191 -23.87 -8.42 9.46
C ALA A 191 -24.00 -9.82 10.07
N TRP A 192 -23.09 -10.23 10.94
CA TRP A 192 -23.18 -11.50 11.67
C TRP A 192 -24.39 -11.56 12.60
N ALA A 193 -24.67 -10.46 13.30
CA ALA A 193 -25.84 -10.38 14.19
C ALA A 193 -27.17 -10.48 13.42
N LEU A 194 -27.23 -9.97 12.17
CA LEU A 194 -28.41 -10.04 11.31
C LEU A 194 -28.57 -11.39 10.61
N LEU A 195 -27.48 -12.11 10.34
CA LEU A 195 -27.50 -13.41 9.67
C LEU A 195 -27.61 -14.59 10.65
N GLY A 196 -27.31 -14.36 11.93
CA GLY A 196 -27.38 -15.36 12.99
C GLY A 196 -28.65 -15.32 13.84
N SER A 197 -29.58 -14.43 13.49
CA SER A 197 -30.97 -14.39 14.04
C SER A 197 -31.93 -14.99 13.03
#